data_ccd2794db5fe4a494c248b0d776161c9
#
_entry.id   ccd2794db5fe4a494c248b0d776161c9
#
_cell.length_a   1.000
_cell.length_b   1.000
_cell.length_c   1.000
_cell.angle_alpha   90.00
_cell.angle_beta   90.00
_cell.angle_gamma   90.00
#
_symmetry.space_group_name_H-M   'P 1'
#
loop_
_entity.id
_entity.type
_entity.pdbx_description
1 polymer ?
#
loop_
_entity_poly.entity_id
_entity_poly.type
_entity_poly.pdbx_seq_one_letter_code
_entity_poly.pdbx_strand_id
1 'polypeptide(L)'
;MTKGKVDALLGIVFGDEGKGKVVDVFTPRYDIVARFAGGPNAGHTIIFEGKKFVLRSIPSGIFDEGKLNIIGNGCVIAPDLFAAEAHELESAGYDLKSRLHISKRAHLILPTHRVLDRAYEAAKGKNKVGTTGKGIGPTYIEKASRTGLRVGDILNDFPQKYEALKARHMQILEDLHFTDFDITEEEKRWMEGVEYMRQFPLTDTEIELNKALSEGKNVLAEGAQGTMLDIDHGTYPFVSSSNTVCGGVCTGLGIAPNRIGEVYGIFKAYSTRVGAGPFPVELFDKTGDLIREIGHEYGAVTGRNRRCGWLDLVALKYAIMVNGVTQLIMMKSDVLDGFDSISVCTAYEKDGVQTTDMPYDTEGWKAVYETLPGWKTNLTQMTSEEEFPQQLRDYIAYIEKETSTPITIVSVGPDRAQTIIRK
;
A
#
# COMPACT_ATOMS: atom_id res chain seq x y z
N MET A 1 0.97 0.11 -34.45
CA MET A 1 0.47 -0.52 -33.23
C MET A 1 0.58 0.51 -32.10
N THR A 2 -0.49 0.74 -31.37
CA THR A 2 -0.47 1.57 -30.16
C THR A 2 0.40 0.86 -29.12
N LYS A 3 1.37 1.55 -28.56
CA LYS A 3 2.22 1.00 -27.50
C LYS A 3 1.40 0.89 -26.22
N GLY A 4 1.54 -0.22 -25.49
CA GLY A 4 0.90 -0.40 -24.19
C GLY A 4 1.31 0.65 -23.16
N LYS A 5 0.50 0.81 -22.14
CA LYS A 5 0.67 1.76 -21.03
C LYS A 5 0.76 1.04 -19.68
N VAL A 6 1.32 1.71 -18.72
CA VAL A 6 1.31 1.32 -17.31
C VAL A 6 0.41 2.30 -16.57
N ASP A 7 -0.73 1.82 -16.10
CA ASP A 7 -1.58 2.60 -15.23
C ASP A 7 -1.19 2.33 -13.77
N ALA A 8 -1.11 3.38 -12.97
CA ALA A 8 -0.72 3.29 -11.57
C ALA A 8 -1.94 3.35 -10.66
N LEU A 9 -2.05 2.42 -9.70
CA LEU A 9 -3.11 2.39 -8.71
C LEU A 9 -2.50 2.57 -7.32
N LEU A 10 -2.73 3.73 -6.74
CA LEU A 10 -2.02 4.24 -5.56
C LEU A 10 -2.97 4.54 -4.41
N GLY A 11 -2.57 4.17 -3.18
CA GLY A 11 -3.16 4.79 -2.00
C GLY A 11 -2.62 6.21 -1.86
N ILE A 12 -3.50 7.18 -1.73
CA ILE A 12 -3.06 8.58 -1.75
C ILE A 12 -3.14 9.30 -0.40
N VAL A 13 -3.43 8.56 0.68
CA VAL A 13 -3.37 9.10 2.03
C VAL A 13 -2.41 8.27 2.88
N PHE A 14 -2.86 7.58 3.93
CA PHE A 14 -2.02 6.84 4.88
C PHE A 14 -2.03 5.32 4.69
N GLY A 15 -2.45 4.82 3.54
CA GLY A 15 -2.61 3.39 3.29
C GLY A 15 -3.96 2.85 3.82
N ASP A 16 -4.16 1.54 3.65
CA ASP A 16 -5.39 0.85 4.08
C ASP A 16 -6.68 1.38 3.42
N GLU A 17 -6.58 1.99 2.23
CA GLU A 17 -7.71 2.52 1.47
C GLU A 17 -8.55 1.44 0.78
N GLY A 18 -8.08 0.17 0.75
CA GLY A 18 -8.77 -0.91 0.05
C GLY A 18 -8.27 -1.17 -1.36
N LYS A 19 -6.97 -0.90 -1.61
CA LYS A 19 -6.33 -1.09 -2.92
C LYS A 19 -6.57 -2.47 -3.53
N GLY A 20 -6.45 -3.54 -2.75
CA GLY A 20 -6.62 -4.92 -3.25
C GLY A 20 -7.97 -5.15 -3.92
N LYS A 21 -9.08 -4.64 -3.33
CA LYS A 21 -10.41 -4.72 -3.94
C LYS A 21 -10.46 -4.04 -5.31
N VAL A 22 -9.86 -2.86 -5.42
CA VAL A 22 -9.88 -2.10 -6.69
C VAL A 22 -8.99 -2.77 -7.74
N VAL A 23 -7.81 -3.27 -7.35
CA VAL A 23 -6.95 -4.05 -8.25
C VAL A 23 -7.71 -5.25 -8.82
N ASP A 24 -8.39 -6.01 -7.96
CA ASP A 24 -9.18 -7.16 -8.36
C ASP A 24 -10.29 -6.78 -9.36
N VAL A 25 -11.03 -5.69 -9.12
CA VAL A 25 -12.05 -5.15 -10.04
C VAL A 25 -11.44 -4.70 -11.37
N PHE A 26 -10.21 -4.16 -11.36
CA PHE A 26 -9.55 -3.64 -12.57
C PHE A 26 -8.82 -4.71 -13.37
N THR A 27 -8.37 -5.78 -12.72
CA THR A 27 -7.55 -6.83 -13.33
C THR A 27 -8.05 -7.31 -14.70
N PRO A 28 -9.37 -7.52 -14.96
CA PRO A 28 -9.83 -7.94 -16.27
C PRO A 28 -9.46 -7.01 -17.43
N ARG A 29 -9.18 -5.74 -17.16
CA ARG A 29 -8.84 -4.71 -18.18
C ARG A 29 -7.36 -4.71 -18.56
N TYR A 30 -6.51 -5.44 -17.82
CA TYR A 30 -5.05 -5.45 -17.97
C TYR A 30 -4.54 -6.84 -18.32
N ASP A 31 -3.36 -6.90 -18.91
CA ASP A 31 -2.66 -8.16 -19.25
C ASP A 31 -1.75 -8.59 -18.10
N ILE A 32 -1.23 -7.60 -17.36
CA ILE A 32 -0.24 -7.80 -16.29
C ILE A 32 -0.61 -6.96 -15.08
N VAL A 33 -0.50 -7.54 -13.87
CA VAL A 33 -0.56 -6.82 -12.60
C VAL A 33 0.81 -6.89 -11.93
N ALA A 34 1.41 -5.73 -11.57
CA ALA A 34 2.77 -5.67 -11.07
C ALA A 34 2.88 -4.84 -9.78
N ARG A 35 3.42 -5.46 -8.71
CA ARG A 35 3.80 -4.75 -7.47
C ARG A 35 5.13 -4.05 -7.68
N PHE A 36 5.21 -2.77 -7.36
CA PHE A 36 6.42 -1.97 -7.60
C PHE A 36 7.18 -1.54 -6.33
N ALA A 37 6.56 -1.63 -5.16
CA ALA A 37 7.16 -1.20 -3.89
C ALA A 37 6.57 -1.93 -2.68
N GLY A 38 7.21 -1.76 -1.52
CA GLY A 38 6.79 -2.36 -0.26
C GLY A 38 7.21 -3.80 -0.12
N GLY A 39 6.61 -4.50 0.82
CA GLY A 39 6.91 -5.89 1.15
C GLY A 39 5.80 -6.49 2.01
N PRO A 40 6.12 -7.46 2.88
CA PRO A 40 5.11 -8.16 3.70
C PRO A 40 4.47 -7.31 4.81
N ASN A 41 4.80 -6.01 4.89
CA ASN A 41 4.08 -5.02 5.70
C ASN A 41 2.74 -4.59 5.07
N ALA A 42 2.51 -4.84 3.78
CA ALA A 42 1.22 -4.65 3.15
C ALA A 42 0.21 -5.71 3.59
N GLY A 43 -1.08 -5.38 3.50
CA GLY A 43 -2.19 -6.30 3.74
C GLY A 43 -3.34 -5.93 2.81
N HIS A 44 -3.36 -6.49 1.60
CA HIS A 44 -4.42 -6.26 0.62
C HIS A 44 -5.52 -7.29 0.83
N THR A 45 -6.58 -6.88 1.50
CA THR A 45 -7.74 -7.75 1.74
C THR A 45 -8.66 -7.76 0.52
N ILE A 46 -8.99 -8.95 0.07
CA ILE A 46 -9.92 -9.19 -1.03
C ILE A 46 -11.00 -10.15 -0.52
N ILE A 47 -12.25 -9.80 -0.76
CA ILE A 47 -13.41 -10.61 -0.36
C ILE A 47 -14.24 -10.88 -1.60
N PHE A 48 -14.41 -12.14 -1.93
CA PHE A 48 -15.32 -12.59 -2.99
C PHE A 48 -15.76 -14.02 -2.75
N GLU A 49 -16.97 -14.36 -3.20
CA GLU A 49 -17.57 -15.69 -3.03
C GLU A 49 -17.55 -16.19 -1.58
N GLY A 50 -17.70 -15.26 -0.62
CA GLY A 50 -17.70 -15.56 0.83
C GLY A 50 -16.32 -15.92 1.40
N LYS A 51 -15.27 -15.88 0.62
CA LYS A 51 -13.88 -16.13 1.06
C LYS A 51 -13.13 -14.82 1.22
N LYS A 52 -12.27 -14.76 2.24
CA LYS A 52 -11.40 -13.61 2.52
C LYS A 52 -9.95 -14.03 2.36
N PHE A 53 -9.22 -13.30 1.50
CA PHE A 53 -7.78 -13.42 1.32
C PHE A 53 -7.07 -12.15 1.76
N VAL A 54 -5.85 -12.30 2.29
CA VAL A 54 -5.01 -11.15 2.71
C VAL A 54 -3.65 -11.29 2.05
N LEU A 55 -3.47 -10.62 0.91
CA LEU A 55 -2.21 -10.63 0.17
C LEU A 55 -1.21 -9.64 0.76
N ARG A 56 0.04 -10.05 0.83
CA ARG A 56 1.16 -9.25 1.38
C ARG A 56 2.19 -8.91 0.31
N SER A 57 2.71 -9.92 -0.37
CA SER A 57 3.74 -9.78 -1.40
C SER A 57 3.22 -10.07 -2.80
N ILE A 58 2.29 -11.01 -2.93
CA ILE A 58 1.72 -11.44 -4.21
C ILE A 58 0.77 -10.36 -4.72
N PRO A 59 0.82 -10.00 -6.03
CA PRO A 59 -0.12 -9.05 -6.62
C PRO A 59 -1.57 -9.52 -6.57
N SER A 60 -2.50 -8.58 -6.40
CA SER A 60 -3.93 -8.85 -6.27
C SER A 60 -4.57 -9.38 -7.56
N GLY A 61 -3.89 -9.27 -8.70
CA GLY A 61 -4.32 -9.86 -9.98
C GLY A 61 -4.23 -11.37 -10.06
N ILE A 62 -3.68 -12.04 -9.03
CA ILE A 62 -3.47 -13.50 -9.02
C ILE A 62 -4.77 -14.30 -9.10
N PHE A 63 -5.89 -13.71 -8.69
CA PHE A 63 -7.20 -14.36 -8.73
C PHE A 63 -7.82 -14.48 -10.12
N ASP A 64 -7.31 -13.74 -11.12
CA ASP A 64 -7.70 -13.88 -12.52
C ASP A 64 -6.70 -14.80 -13.25
N GLU A 65 -7.16 -15.97 -13.70
CA GLU A 65 -6.32 -17.02 -14.28
C GLU A 65 -5.62 -16.61 -15.59
N GLY A 66 -6.17 -15.63 -16.30
CA GLY A 66 -5.61 -15.16 -17.58
C GLY A 66 -4.47 -14.15 -17.45
N LYS A 67 -4.06 -13.76 -16.22
CA LYS A 67 -3.17 -12.62 -16.00
C LYS A 67 -1.80 -13.02 -15.50
N LEU A 68 -0.78 -12.35 -16.04
CA LEU A 68 0.57 -12.43 -15.51
C LEU A 68 0.69 -11.49 -14.29
N ASN A 69 1.30 -11.99 -13.23
CA ASN A 69 1.55 -11.24 -12.02
C ASN A 69 3.05 -11.08 -11.80
N ILE A 70 3.50 -9.88 -11.41
CA ILE A 70 4.92 -9.57 -11.27
C ILE A 70 5.21 -8.93 -9.91
N ILE A 71 6.18 -9.48 -9.19
CA ILE A 71 6.82 -8.81 -8.06
C ILE A 71 8.05 -8.08 -8.60
N GLY A 72 7.98 -6.76 -8.68
CA GLY A 72 9.01 -5.92 -9.27
C GLY A 72 10.23 -5.69 -8.37
N ASN A 73 11.27 -5.10 -8.94
CA ASN A 73 12.56 -4.85 -8.28
C ASN A 73 12.51 -3.84 -7.12
N GLY A 74 11.45 -3.04 -7.04
CA GLY A 74 11.25 -2.12 -5.92
C GLY A 74 10.72 -2.79 -4.65
N CYS A 75 10.21 -4.02 -4.75
CA CYS A 75 9.74 -4.78 -3.61
C CYS A 75 10.88 -5.38 -2.78
N VAL A 76 10.56 -5.66 -1.50
CA VAL A 76 11.40 -6.44 -0.61
C VAL A 76 10.62 -7.69 -0.16
N ILE A 77 11.24 -8.86 -0.23
CA ILE A 77 10.56 -10.15 -0.11
C ILE A 77 11.14 -10.95 1.06
N ALA A 78 10.28 -11.43 1.94
CA ALA A 78 10.62 -12.39 2.97
C ALA A 78 10.25 -13.80 2.47
N PRO A 79 11.19 -14.67 2.11
CA PRO A 79 10.93 -15.97 1.49
C PRO A 79 9.98 -16.87 2.27
N ASP A 80 10.10 -16.93 3.58
CA ASP A 80 9.20 -17.69 4.46
C ASP A 80 7.76 -17.18 4.44
N LEU A 81 7.58 -15.85 4.48
CA LEU A 81 6.25 -15.24 4.42
C LEU A 81 5.66 -15.34 3.02
N PHE A 82 6.49 -15.23 1.99
CA PHE A 82 6.08 -15.47 0.61
C PHE A 82 5.61 -16.92 0.40
N ALA A 83 6.37 -17.90 0.90
CA ALA A 83 5.99 -19.31 0.80
C ALA A 83 4.68 -19.60 1.53
N ALA A 84 4.49 -19.06 2.73
CA ALA A 84 3.24 -19.22 3.49
C ALA A 84 2.04 -18.64 2.74
N GLU A 85 2.16 -17.43 2.17
CA GLU A 85 1.13 -16.77 1.37
C GLU A 85 0.81 -17.57 0.08
N ALA A 86 1.84 -18.06 -0.60
CA ALA A 86 1.68 -18.84 -1.82
C ALA A 86 1.00 -20.19 -1.54
N HIS A 87 1.37 -20.90 -0.47
CA HIS A 87 0.73 -22.16 -0.08
C HIS A 87 -0.74 -21.98 0.29
N GLU A 88 -1.13 -20.86 0.90
CA GLU A 88 -2.53 -20.54 1.17
C GLU A 88 -3.32 -20.44 -0.13
N LEU A 89 -2.77 -19.76 -1.15
CA LEU A 89 -3.41 -19.60 -2.45
C LEU A 89 -3.43 -20.92 -3.25
N GLU A 90 -2.33 -21.68 -3.27
CA GLU A 90 -2.29 -23.00 -3.92
C GLU A 90 -3.30 -23.96 -3.29
N SER A 91 -3.45 -23.94 -1.97
CA SER A 91 -4.45 -24.74 -1.25
C SER A 91 -5.89 -24.32 -1.57
N ALA A 92 -6.09 -23.09 -2.00
CA ALA A 92 -7.36 -22.59 -2.49
C ALA A 92 -7.59 -22.90 -3.99
N GLY A 93 -6.61 -23.53 -4.67
CA GLY A 93 -6.71 -24.00 -6.05
C GLY A 93 -6.10 -23.07 -7.10
N TYR A 94 -5.37 -22.01 -6.70
CA TYR A 94 -4.76 -21.09 -7.67
C TYR A 94 -3.39 -21.60 -8.15
N ASP A 95 -3.19 -21.60 -9.47
CA ASP A 95 -1.87 -21.86 -10.08
C ASP A 95 -1.03 -20.58 -10.03
N LEU A 96 0.02 -20.59 -9.20
CA LEU A 96 0.93 -19.46 -9.05
C LEU A 96 2.16 -19.60 -9.94
N LYS A 97 2.69 -20.83 -10.07
CA LYS A 97 4.02 -21.04 -10.65
C LYS A 97 4.09 -20.69 -12.13
N SER A 98 2.97 -20.80 -12.86
CA SER A 98 2.90 -20.41 -14.27
C SER A 98 2.64 -18.91 -14.49
N ARG A 99 2.20 -18.17 -13.45
CA ARG A 99 1.63 -16.82 -13.61
C ARG A 99 2.21 -15.77 -12.67
N LEU A 100 3.13 -16.15 -11.77
CA LEU A 100 3.78 -15.23 -10.87
C LEU A 100 5.28 -15.20 -11.14
N HIS A 101 5.77 -14.08 -11.68
CA HIS A 101 7.17 -13.85 -11.93
C HIS A 101 7.77 -12.93 -10.88
N ILE A 102 8.99 -13.23 -10.44
CA ILE A 102 9.68 -12.50 -9.39
C ILE A 102 10.95 -11.87 -9.96
N SER A 103 11.13 -10.57 -9.74
CA SER A 103 12.33 -9.87 -10.18
C SER A 103 13.58 -10.38 -9.48
N LYS A 104 14.58 -10.78 -10.26
CA LYS A 104 15.92 -11.08 -9.73
C LYS A 104 16.54 -9.90 -8.96
N ARG A 105 16.10 -8.68 -9.24
CA ARG A 105 16.61 -7.45 -8.63
C ARG A 105 15.88 -7.05 -7.34
N ALA A 106 14.78 -7.71 -6.98
CA ALA A 106 14.12 -7.50 -5.68
C ALA A 106 15.03 -7.93 -4.54
N HIS A 107 14.93 -7.27 -3.37
CA HIS A 107 15.78 -7.57 -2.22
C HIS A 107 15.13 -8.57 -1.28
N LEU A 108 15.96 -9.41 -0.66
CA LEU A 108 15.54 -10.39 0.33
C LEU A 108 15.56 -9.79 1.74
N ILE A 109 14.47 -10.00 2.47
CA ILE A 109 14.40 -9.73 3.90
C ILE A 109 14.89 -10.97 4.63
N LEU A 110 16.04 -10.89 5.29
CA LEU A 110 16.58 -11.95 6.11
C LEU A 110 15.91 -11.99 7.50
N PRO A 111 15.95 -13.12 8.22
CA PRO A 111 15.55 -13.19 9.63
C PRO A 111 16.25 -12.12 10.49
N THR A 112 17.55 -11.91 10.26
CA THR A 112 18.35 -10.91 10.96
C THR A 112 17.90 -9.46 10.68
N HIS A 113 17.32 -9.15 9.52
CA HIS A 113 16.70 -7.85 9.28
C HIS A 113 15.53 -7.58 10.23
N ARG A 114 14.75 -8.61 10.59
CA ARG A 114 13.64 -8.46 11.55
C ARG A 114 14.17 -8.20 12.97
N VAL A 115 15.32 -8.80 13.32
CA VAL A 115 16.00 -8.51 14.57
C VAL A 115 16.54 -7.08 14.58
N LEU A 116 17.21 -6.65 13.50
CA LEU A 116 17.68 -5.27 13.35
C LEU A 116 16.55 -4.25 13.43
N ASP A 117 15.39 -4.54 12.85
CA ASP A 117 14.21 -3.66 12.92
C ASP A 117 13.76 -3.44 14.37
N ARG A 118 13.72 -4.53 15.17
CA ARG A 118 13.43 -4.46 16.61
C ARG A 118 14.53 -3.72 17.41
N ALA A 119 15.79 -3.97 17.08
CA ALA A 119 16.93 -3.35 17.74
C ALA A 119 16.96 -1.83 17.49
N TYR A 120 16.76 -1.40 16.23
CA TYR A 120 16.70 0.02 15.89
C TYR A 120 15.50 0.74 16.54
N GLU A 121 14.34 0.08 16.62
CA GLU A 121 13.19 0.65 17.35
C GLU A 121 13.45 0.72 18.85
N ALA A 122 14.11 -0.29 19.44
CA ALA A 122 14.47 -0.27 20.85
C ALA A 122 15.45 0.85 21.18
N ALA A 123 16.45 1.08 20.31
CA ALA A 123 17.44 2.14 20.48
C ALA A 123 16.85 3.56 20.44
N LYS A 124 15.72 3.76 19.75
CA LYS A 124 15.02 5.08 19.71
C LYS A 124 14.33 5.46 21.01
N GLY A 125 14.15 4.54 21.95
CA GLY A 125 13.52 4.82 23.24
C GLY A 125 12.10 5.38 23.10
N LYS A 126 11.89 6.64 23.52
CA LYS A 126 10.61 7.34 23.44
C LYS A 126 10.24 7.80 22.01
N ASN A 127 11.22 7.87 21.12
CA ASN A 127 11.05 8.35 19.74
C ASN A 127 10.75 7.19 18.73
N LYS A 128 10.12 6.13 19.20
CA LYS A 128 9.73 5.00 18.36
C LYS A 128 8.77 5.45 17.25
N VAL A 129 9.03 4.98 16.03
CA VAL A 129 8.16 5.23 14.87
C VAL A 129 6.97 4.25 14.86
N GLY A 130 7.11 3.10 15.50
CA GLY A 130 6.09 2.07 15.54
C GLY A 130 6.13 1.15 14.32
N THR A 131 7.30 0.65 13.96
CA THR A 131 7.49 -0.27 12.83
C THR A 131 6.67 -1.55 12.97
N THR A 132 6.53 -2.27 11.86
CA THR A 132 5.84 -3.57 11.84
C THR A 132 6.72 -4.72 12.33
N GLY A 133 8.00 -4.48 12.59
CA GLY A 133 9.00 -5.51 12.96
C GLY A 133 9.26 -6.53 11.85
N LYS A 134 8.92 -6.21 10.59
CA LYS A 134 9.05 -7.12 9.45
C LYS A 134 10.39 -7.00 8.71
N GLY A 135 11.30 -6.15 9.19
CA GLY A 135 12.61 -5.96 8.58
C GLY A 135 12.61 -5.08 7.32
N ILE A 136 11.53 -4.35 7.06
CA ILE A 136 11.39 -3.52 5.85
C ILE A 136 12.46 -2.43 5.81
N GLY A 137 12.55 -1.62 6.87
CA GLY A 137 13.52 -0.53 6.98
C GLY A 137 14.96 -0.99 6.80
N PRO A 138 15.45 -1.94 7.60
CA PRO A 138 16.81 -2.48 7.45
C PRO A 138 17.13 -2.99 6.04
N THR A 139 16.18 -3.67 5.37
CA THR A 139 16.38 -4.15 4.00
C THR A 139 16.51 -3.01 2.98
N TYR A 140 15.71 -1.94 3.10
CA TYR A 140 15.86 -0.76 2.24
C TYR A 140 17.15 0.03 2.54
N ILE A 141 17.59 0.09 3.80
CA ILE A 141 18.92 0.64 4.15
C ILE A 141 20.01 -0.11 3.39
N GLU A 142 19.97 -1.43 3.36
CA GLU A 142 20.95 -2.23 2.65
C GLU A 142 20.84 -2.14 1.14
N LYS A 143 19.63 -1.97 0.60
CA LYS A 143 19.46 -1.65 -0.81
C LYS A 143 20.18 -0.35 -1.17
N ALA A 144 20.04 0.69 -0.34
CA ALA A 144 20.70 1.99 -0.56
C ALA A 144 22.22 1.93 -0.34
N SER A 145 22.68 1.19 0.67
CA SER A 145 24.11 0.97 0.93
C SER A 145 24.77 -0.04 -0.02
N ARG A 146 23.99 -0.72 -0.85
CA ARG A 146 24.46 -1.71 -1.85
C ARG A 146 25.10 -2.95 -1.24
N THR A 147 24.56 -3.39 -0.10
CA THR A 147 25.10 -4.53 0.66
C THR A 147 24.09 -5.66 0.83
N GLY A 148 22.81 -5.41 0.54
CA GLY A 148 21.75 -6.39 0.69
C GLY A 148 21.76 -7.48 -0.38
N LEU A 149 21.15 -8.63 -0.07
CA LEU A 149 20.95 -9.72 -1.01
C LEU A 149 19.73 -9.47 -1.89
N ARG A 150 19.87 -9.83 -3.16
CA ARG A 150 18.79 -9.83 -4.16
C ARG A 150 18.27 -11.25 -4.40
N VAL A 151 17.06 -11.34 -4.91
CA VAL A 151 16.45 -12.63 -5.33
C VAL A 151 17.36 -13.38 -6.30
N GLY A 152 18.01 -12.71 -7.25
CA GLY A 152 18.94 -13.34 -8.19
C GLY A 152 20.16 -14.00 -7.52
N ASP A 153 20.54 -13.56 -6.33
CA ASP A 153 21.68 -14.14 -5.61
C ASP A 153 21.39 -15.58 -5.14
N ILE A 154 20.11 -15.97 -4.98
CA ILE A 154 19.79 -17.35 -4.60
C ILE A 154 20.16 -18.37 -5.70
N LEU A 155 20.43 -17.90 -6.91
CA LEU A 155 20.83 -18.76 -8.04
C LEU A 155 22.33 -19.05 -8.09
N ASN A 156 23.17 -18.20 -7.43
CA ASN A 156 24.62 -18.28 -7.51
C ASN A 156 25.28 -17.92 -6.16
N ASP A 157 26.15 -18.79 -5.67
CA ASP A 157 26.98 -18.60 -4.45
C ASP A 157 26.17 -18.15 -3.20
N PHE A 158 24.92 -18.56 -3.15
CA PHE A 158 23.98 -18.10 -2.14
C PHE A 158 24.42 -18.35 -0.70
N PRO A 159 24.87 -19.57 -0.29
CA PRO A 159 25.24 -19.84 1.09
C PRO A 159 26.34 -18.89 1.59
N GLN A 160 27.37 -18.67 0.76
CA GLN A 160 28.49 -17.79 1.11
C GLN A 160 28.03 -16.32 1.28
N LYS A 161 27.21 -15.83 0.36
CA LYS A 161 26.67 -14.47 0.43
C LYS A 161 25.74 -14.27 1.63
N TYR A 162 24.91 -15.27 1.92
CA TYR A 162 24.02 -15.27 3.08
C TYR A 162 24.79 -15.18 4.39
N GLU A 163 25.77 -16.08 4.59
CA GLU A 163 26.57 -16.10 5.82
C GLU A 163 27.38 -14.82 6.02
N ALA A 164 27.95 -14.26 4.96
CA ALA A 164 28.66 -12.98 5.02
C ALA A 164 27.76 -11.82 5.47
N LEU A 165 26.55 -11.76 4.94
CA LEU A 165 25.57 -10.71 5.33
C LEU A 165 25.05 -10.94 6.76
N LYS A 166 24.73 -12.18 7.11
CA LYS A 166 24.33 -12.57 8.47
C LYS A 166 25.40 -12.19 9.50
N ALA A 167 26.67 -12.52 9.25
CA ALA A 167 27.77 -12.16 10.13
C ALA A 167 27.88 -10.64 10.36
N ARG A 168 27.70 -9.85 9.31
CA ARG A 168 27.63 -8.39 9.42
C ARG A 168 26.47 -7.91 10.30
N HIS A 169 25.27 -8.52 10.14
CA HIS A 169 24.13 -8.17 10.99
C HIS A 169 24.36 -8.51 12.45
N MET A 170 25.00 -9.68 12.71
CA MET A 170 25.35 -10.08 14.08
C MET A 170 26.29 -9.08 14.72
N GLN A 171 27.29 -8.56 13.99
CA GLN A 171 28.19 -7.52 14.51
C GLN A 171 27.43 -6.24 14.84
N ILE A 172 26.51 -5.78 13.95
CA ILE A 172 25.68 -4.59 14.21
C ILE A 172 24.82 -4.78 15.47
N LEU A 173 24.24 -5.96 15.65
CA LEU A 173 23.41 -6.28 16.82
C LEU A 173 24.23 -6.31 18.11
N GLU A 174 25.46 -6.82 18.06
CA GLU A 174 26.43 -6.78 19.17
C GLU A 174 26.79 -5.33 19.53
N ASP A 175 27.11 -4.48 18.54
CA ASP A 175 27.40 -3.05 18.72
C ASP A 175 26.22 -2.29 19.33
N LEU A 176 24.98 -2.71 19.03
CA LEU A 176 23.75 -2.16 19.61
C LEU A 176 23.40 -2.77 20.98
N HIS A 177 24.20 -3.71 21.50
CA HIS A 177 23.92 -4.47 22.72
C HIS A 177 22.56 -5.18 22.69
N PHE A 178 22.12 -5.63 21.51
CA PHE A 178 20.87 -6.33 21.30
C PHE A 178 21.16 -7.81 20.99
N THR A 179 21.40 -8.59 22.06
CA THR A 179 21.91 -9.98 21.96
C THR A 179 20.91 -11.03 22.44
N ASP A 180 19.80 -10.62 23.05
CA ASP A 180 18.76 -11.54 23.55
C ASP A 180 17.74 -11.85 22.43
N PHE A 181 18.13 -12.76 21.53
CA PHE A 181 17.24 -13.26 20.46
C PHE A 181 17.74 -14.64 19.97
N ASP A 182 16.79 -15.41 19.46
CA ASP A 182 17.06 -16.67 18.74
C ASP A 182 16.32 -16.63 17.40
N ILE A 183 17.03 -16.92 16.32
CA ILE A 183 16.50 -16.98 14.94
C ILE A 183 16.54 -18.38 14.34
N THR A 184 16.93 -19.39 15.09
CA THR A 184 17.20 -20.75 14.59
C THR A 184 16.00 -21.32 13.81
N GLU A 185 14.81 -21.31 14.41
CA GLU A 185 13.62 -21.83 13.76
C GLU A 185 13.09 -20.88 12.65
N GLU A 186 13.30 -19.58 12.80
CA GLU A 186 12.94 -18.59 11.77
C GLU A 186 13.86 -18.74 10.55
N GLU A 187 15.15 -18.91 10.77
CA GLU A 187 16.14 -19.12 9.71
C GLU A 187 15.88 -20.42 8.93
N LYS A 188 15.52 -21.50 9.64
CA LYS A 188 15.14 -22.76 9.00
C LYS A 188 13.95 -22.58 8.05
N ARG A 189 12.87 -21.99 8.55
CA ARG A 189 11.68 -21.69 7.70
C ARG A 189 12.01 -20.75 6.55
N TRP A 190 12.90 -19.79 6.78
CA TRP A 190 13.34 -18.85 5.77
C TRP A 190 14.11 -19.56 4.65
N MET A 191 15.01 -20.49 4.98
CA MET A 191 15.74 -21.31 4.00
C MET A 191 14.78 -22.21 3.20
N GLU A 192 13.82 -22.85 3.87
CA GLU A 192 12.75 -23.61 3.19
C GLU A 192 11.97 -22.69 2.21
N GLY A 193 11.68 -21.45 2.61
CA GLY A 193 11.06 -20.43 1.75
C GLY A 193 11.93 -20.06 0.55
N VAL A 194 13.24 -19.99 0.69
CA VAL A 194 14.17 -19.78 -0.43
C VAL A 194 14.10 -20.92 -1.44
N GLU A 195 14.15 -22.17 -0.95
CA GLU A 195 14.03 -23.33 -1.83
C GLU A 195 12.67 -23.41 -2.54
N TYR A 196 11.61 -23.02 -1.85
CA TYR A 196 10.30 -22.90 -2.46
C TYR A 196 10.26 -21.79 -3.53
N MET A 197 10.85 -20.63 -3.28
CA MET A 197 10.92 -19.51 -4.22
C MET A 197 11.68 -19.87 -5.51
N ARG A 198 12.67 -20.78 -5.47
CA ARG A 198 13.38 -21.29 -6.65
C ARG A 198 12.44 -21.98 -7.67
N GLN A 199 11.25 -22.40 -7.26
CA GLN A 199 10.28 -23.03 -8.13
C GLN A 199 9.50 -22.04 -8.99
N PHE A 200 9.65 -20.75 -8.77
CA PHE A 200 9.00 -19.68 -9.53
C PHE A 200 9.94 -19.13 -10.61
N PRO A 201 9.38 -18.55 -11.70
CA PRO A 201 10.15 -17.79 -12.67
C PRO A 201 10.83 -16.58 -12.01
N LEU A 202 12.15 -16.67 -11.81
CA LEU A 202 13.00 -15.56 -11.36
C LEU A 202 13.57 -14.88 -12.60
N THR A 203 13.04 -13.71 -12.95
CA THR A 203 13.25 -13.09 -14.27
C THR A 203 13.85 -11.68 -14.18
N ASP A 204 14.30 -11.15 -15.30
CA ASP A 204 14.64 -9.73 -15.49
C ASP A 204 13.35 -8.98 -15.86
N THR A 205 12.51 -8.74 -14.84
CA THR A 205 11.14 -8.24 -15.01
C THR A 205 11.02 -6.91 -15.73
N GLU A 206 12.03 -6.06 -15.65
CA GLU A 206 12.10 -4.79 -16.40
C GLU A 206 12.19 -5.03 -17.91
N ILE A 207 12.90 -6.08 -18.34
CA ILE A 207 13.01 -6.46 -19.76
C ILE A 207 11.65 -7.05 -20.21
N GLU A 208 11.10 -7.94 -19.42
CA GLU A 208 9.82 -8.60 -19.70
C GLU A 208 8.67 -7.59 -19.82
N LEU A 209 8.55 -6.66 -18.88
CA LEU A 209 7.54 -5.60 -18.89
C LEU A 209 7.67 -4.68 -20.09
N ASN A 210 8.90 -4.21 -20.40
CA ASN A 210 9.11 -3.31 -21.54
C ASN A 210 8.85 -4.02 -22.89
N LYS A 211 9.13 -5.33 -22.99
CA LYS A 211 8.76 -6.14 -24.14
C LYS A 211 7.23 -6.22 -24.28
N ALA A 212 6.52 -6.59 -23.21
CA ALA A 212 5.07 -6.65 -23.18
C ALA A 212 4.42 -5.33 -23.60
N LEU A 213 4.92 -4.19 -23.07
CA LEU A 213 4.47 -2.85 -23.46
C LEU A 213 4.73 -2.53 -24.93
N SER A 214 5.83 -3.02 -25.51
CA SER A 214 6.13 -2.84 -26.94
C SER A 214 5.19 -3.66 -27.83
N GLU A 215 4.69 -4.78 -27.32
CA GLU A 215 3.69 -5.64 -27.94
C GLU A 215 2.24 -5.11 -27.80
N GLY A 216 2.05 -3.99 -27.10
CA GLY A 216 0.75 -3.35 -26.89
C GLY A 216 -0.02 -3.85 -25.67
N LYS A 217 0.60 -4.64 -24.79
CA LYS A 217 0.00 -5.10 -23.53
C LYS A 217 -0.07 -3.97 -22.51
N ASN A 218 -1.13 -3.96 -21.71
CA ASN A 218 -1.34 -2.99 -20.63
C ASN A 218 -0.99 -3.59 -19.27
N VAL A 219 -0.37 -2.77 -18.43
CA VAL A 219 0.08 -3.15 -17.10
C VAL A 219 -0.64 -2.31 -16.05
N LEU A 220 -1.15 -2.95 -15.00
CA LEU A 220 -1.60 -2.28 -13.78
C LEU A 220 -0.49 -2.34 -12.74
N ALA A 221 0.06 -1.20 -12.37
CA ALA A 221 1.04 -1.09 -11.30
C ALA A 221 0.31 -0.94 -9.96
N GLU A 222 0.35 -1.97 -9.14
CA GLU A 222 -0.27 -2.04 -7.83
C GLU A 222 0.63 -1.44 -6.77
N GLY A 223 0.17 -0.33 -6.14
CA GLY A 223 0.84 0.34 -5.05
C GLY A 223 0.65 -0.35 -3.70
N ALA A 224 1.53 -0.03 -2.77
CA ALA A 224 1.45 -0.41 -1.36
C ALA A 224 1.53 0.84 -0.48
N GLN A 225 1.00 0.77 0.75
CA GLN A 225 0.90 1.90 1.67
C GLN A 225 0.13 3.08 1.03
N GLY A 226 0.59 4.32 1.22
CA GLY A 226 -0.03 5.52 0.65
C GLY A 226 0.96 6.68 0.57
N THR A 227 0.62 7.74 -0.14
CA THR A 227 1.49 8.89 -0.41
C THR A 227 2.05 9.53 0.86
N MET A 228 1.22 9.67 1.91
CA MET A 228 1.64 10.26 3.17
C MET A 228 2.61 9.37 3.98
N LEU A 229 2.87 8.15 3.50
CA LEU A 229 3.86 7.20 4.02
C LEU A 229 5.07 7.01 3.08
N ASP A 230 5.18 7.80 2.01
CA ASP A 230 6.33 7.80 1.10
C ASP A 230 7.58 8.30 1.82
N ILE A 231 8.75 7.70 1.52
CA ILE A 231 10.01 8.04 2.17
C ILE A 231 10.43 9.50 1.93
N ASP A 232 10.12 10.04 0.76
CA ASP A 232 10.53 11.39 0.35
C ASP A 232 9.42 12.43 0.57
N HIS A 233 8.16 12.06 0.34
CA HIS A 233 7.01 12.97 0.27
C HIS A 233 6.00 12.79 1.42
N GLY A 234 6.19 11.79 2.27
CA GLY A 234 5.29 11.52 3.40
C GLY A 234 5.60 12.37 4.64
N THR A 235 4.90 12.04 5.73
CA THR A 235 5.05 12.70 7.04
C THR A 235 6.29 12.21 7.79
N TYR A 236 7.48 12.48 7.24
CA TYR A 236 8.76 12.09 7.80
C TYR A 236 8.92 12.58 9.26
N PRO A 237 9.48 11.77 10.20
CA PRO A 237 10.05 10.43 10.00
C PRO A 237 9.05 9.27 10.10
N PHE A 238 7.76 9.52 10.23
CA PHE A 238 6.70 8.52 10.42
C PHE A 238 6.18 7.98 9.08
N VAL A 239 7.08 7.40 8.30
CA VAL A 239 6.87 6.93 6.92
C VAL A 239 7.36 5.50 6.74
N SER A 240 7.04 4.88 5.61
CA SER A 240 7.68 3.64 5.13
C SER A 240 9.04 3.96 4.53
N SER A 241 9.91 2.97 4.43
CA SER A 241 11.22 3.13 3.76
C SER A 241 11.14 2.92 2.24
N SER A 242 9.95 2.92 1.67
CA SER A 242 9.72 2.68 0.23
C SER A 242 9.13 3.91 -0.47
N ASN A 243 9.38 4.02 -1.78
CA ASN A 243 8.70 5.01 -2.62
C ASN A 243 7.31 4.49 -2.97
N THR A 244 6.29 5.12 -2.39
CA THR A 244 4.88 4.76 -2.55
C THR A 244 4.14 5.61 -3.57
N VAL A 245 4.77 6.69 -4.04
CA VAL A 245 4.28 7.61 -5.07
C VAL A 245 4.43 7.06 -6.48
N CYS A 246 3.77 7.70 -7.45
CA CYS A 246 3.80 7.31 -8.86
C CYS A 246 5.22 7.17 -9.44
N GLY A 247 6.16 8.03 -9.04
CA GLY A 247 7.57 7.92 -9.40
C GLY A 247 8.20 6.57 -9.04
N GLY A 248 7.71 5.92 -7.97
CA GLY A 248 8.11 4.58 -7.54
C GLY A 248 7.77 3.49 -8.56
N VAL A 249 6.77 3.67 -9.41
CA VAL A 249 6.45 2.74 -10.52
C VAL A 249 7.61 2.67 -11.49
N CYS A 250 8.15 3.83 -11.87
CA CYS A 250 9.26 3.90 -12.82
C CYS A 250 10.51 3.19 -12.28
N THR A 251 10.90 3.47 -11.05
CA THR A 251 12.10 2.88 -10.44
C THR A 251 11.89 1.43 -10.01
N GLY A 252 10.70 1.09 -9.54
CA GLY A 252 10.36 -0.23 -8.99
C GLY A 252 10.00 -1.29 -10.01
N LEU A 253 9.70 -0.89 -11.27
CA LEU A 253 9.44 -1.81 -12.37
C LEU A 253 10.41 -1.63 -13.56
N GLY A 254 11.28 -0.62 -13.52
CA GLY A 254 12.15 -0.29 -14.65
C GLY A 254 11.39 0.24 -15.86
N ILE A 255 10.37 1.08 -15.61
CA ILE A 255 9.50 1.66 -16.65
C ILE A 255 9.88 3.11 -16.90
N ALA A 256 9.96 3.51 -18.16
CA ALA A 256 10.20 4.90 -18.51
C ALA A 256 8.99 5.79 -18.17
N PRO A 257 9.20 7.03 -17.64
CA PRO A 257 8.10 7.90 -17.20
C PRO A 257 7.03 8.17 -18.27
N ASN A 258 7.42 8.25 -19.54
CA ASN A 258 6.49 8.48 -20.65
C ASN A 258 5.61 7.25 -20.99
N ARG A 259 5.77 6.14 -20.27
CA ARG A 259 4.92 4.96 -20.38
C ARG A 259 3.79 4.96 -19.37
N ILE A 260 3.85 5.81 -18.36
CA ILE A 260 2.74 5.97 -17.40
C ILE A 260 1.51 6.49 -18.16
N GLY A 261 0.40 5.82 -17.95
CA GLY A 261 -0.93 6.17 -18.46
C GLY A 261 -1.75 6.86 -17.38
N GLU A 262 -2.88 6.24 -17.01
CA GLU A 262 -3.73 6.74 -15.92
C GLU A 262 -3.08 6.55 -14.55
N VAL A 263 -3.32 7.51 -13.67
CA VAL A 263 -2.91 7.44 -12.27
C VAL A 263 -4.15 7.50 -11.39
N TYR A 264 -4.55 6.34 -10.89
CA TYR A 264 -5.71 6.18 -10.02
C TYR A 264 -5.31 6.43 -8.56
N GLY A 265 -5.89 7.45 -7.96
CA GLY A 265 -5.72 7.77 -6.54
C GLY A 265 -6.86 7.20 -5.69
N ILE A 266 -6.55 6.24 -4.82
CA ILE A 266 -7.54 5.66 -3.92
C ILE A 266 -7.50 6.37 -2.58
N PHE A 267 -8.66 6.81 -2.10
CA PHE A 267 -8.86 7.39 -0.78
C PHE A 267 -10.16 6.88 -0.15
N LYS A 268 -10.33 7.03 1.15
CA LYS A 268 -11.60 6.75 1.85
C LYS A 268 -12.44 8.03 1.95
N ALA A 269 -13.74 7.90 2.06
CA ALA A 269 -14.64 9.01 2.36
C ALA A 269 -14.33 9.73 3.71
N TYR A 270 -13.40 9.20 4.48
CA TYR A 270 -12.83 9.71 5.73
C TYR A 270 -11.34 9.37 5.79
N SER A 271 -10.64 9.79 6.83
CA SER A 271 -9.20 9.53 6.96
C SER A 271 -8.89 8.55 8.08
N THR A 272 -7.87 7.71 7.88
CA THR A 272 -7.33 6.85 8.93
C THR A 272 -5.82 6.83 8.91
N ARG A 273 -5.21 6.63 10.09
CA ARG A 273 -3.77 6.45 10.22
C ARG A 273 -3.45 5.31 11.18
N VAL A 274 -2.43 4.51 10.85
CA VAL A 274 -1.83 3.51 11.74
C VAL A 274 -0.50 4.04 12.26
N GLY A 275 -0.20 3.80 13.53
CA GLY A 275 1.07 4.17 14.15
C GLY A 275 1.16 5.62 14.60
N ALA A 276 2.38 6.02 14.93
CA ALA A 276 2.69 7.36 15.42
C ALA A 276 2.73 8.39 14.29
N GLY A 277 2.96 9.64 14.67
CA GLY A 277 3.09 10.77 13.77
C GLY A 277 1.87 11.67 13.72
N PRO A 278 2.01 12.84 13.11
CA PRO A 278 0.96 13.85 13.08
C PRO A 278 -0.24 13.39 12.24
N PHE A 279 -1.43 13.72 12.75
CA PHE A 279 -2.70 13.44 12.07
C PHE A 279 -3.69 14.55 12.40
N PRO A 280 -3.62 15.70 11.71
CA PRO A 280 -4.36 16.91 12.06
C PRO A 280 -5.87 16.74 12.16
N VAL A 281 -6.44 15.80 11.39
CA VAL A 281 -7.89 15.51 11.35
C VAL A 281 -8.34 14.46 12.36
N GLU A 282 -7.47 13.98 13.25
CA GLU A 282 -7.80 12.95 14.23
C GLU A 282 -8.95 13.35 15.14
N LEU A 283 -9.91 12.45 15.31
CA LEU A 283 -11.05 12.60 16.20
C LEU A 283 -10.83 11.78 17.47
N PHE A 284 -10.88 12.46 18.62
CA PHE A 284 -10.72 11.86 19.95
C PHE A 284 -12.05 11.69 20.70
N ASP A 285 -13.15 11.82 19.98
CA ASP A 285 -14.51 11.76 20.50
C ASP A 285 -15.27 10.52 20.03
N LYS A 286 -16.54 10.44 20.41
CA LYS A 286 -17.44 9.34 20.01
C LYS A 286 -17.57 9.19 18.47
N THR A 287 -17.37 10.26 17.72
CA THR A 287 -17.42 10.23 16.25
C THR A 287 -16.26 9.41 15.69
N GLY A 288 -15.05 9.62 16.19
CA GLY A 288 -13.89 8.84 15.80
C GLY A 288 -14.01 7.37 16.15
N ASP A 289 -14.58 7.07 17.34
CA ASP A 289 -14.85 5.69 17.77
C ASP A 289 -15.90 5.02 16.88
N LEU A 290 -16.98 5.73 16.54
CA LEU A 290 -18.05 5.24 15.67
C LEU A 290 -17.52 4.94 14.25
N ILE A 291 -16.73 5.82 13.66
CA ILE A 291 -16.09 5.59 12.35
C ILE A 291 -15.22 4.33 12.42
N ARG A 292 -14.45 4.16 13.49
CA ARG A 292 -13.59 2.98 13.68
C ARG A 292 -14.40 1.69 13.76
N GLU A 293 -15.48 1.70 14.52
CA GLU A 293 -16.33 0.53 14.73
C GLU A 293 -17.07 0.13 13.45
N ILE A 294 -17.79 1.05 12.81
CA ILE A 294 -18.53 0.80 11.57
C ILE A 294 -17.57 0.44 10.42
N GLY A 295 -16.47 1.18 10.33
CA GLY A 295 -15.46 0.97 9.29
C GLY A 295 -14.57 -0.26 9.51
N HIS A 296 -14.70 -0.97 10.65
CA HIS A 296 -13.78 -2.04 11.03
C HIS A 296 -12.31 -1.61 10.89
N GLU A 297 -11.99 -0.41 11.40
CA GLU A 297 -10.68 0.20 11.24
C GLU A 297 -9.67 -0.36 12.24
N TYR A 298 -9.26 -1.61 11.97
CA TYR A 298 -8.25 -2.37 12.71
C TYR A 298 -7.18 -2.86 11.72
N GLY A 299 -5.93 -2.89 12.17
CA GLY A 299 -4.82 -3.32 11.32
C GLY A 299 -4.94 -4.79 10.93
N ALA A 300 -4.99 -5.09 9.62
CA ALA A 300 -5.16 -6.45 9.11
C ALA A 300 -4.05 -7.42 9.56
N VAL A 301 -2.85 -6.90 9.84
CA VAL A 301 -1.67 -7.70 10.24
C VAL A 301 -1.43 -7.64 11.75
N THR A 302 -1.65 -6.50 12.38
CA THR A 302 -1.29 -6.25 13.79
C THR A 302 -2.48 -6.18 14.73
N GLY A 303 -3.71 -6.12 14.21
CA GLY A 303 -4.94 -5.91 14.99
C GLY A 303 -5.03 -4.54 15.69
N ARG A 304 -4.05 -3.65 15.50
CA ARG A 304 -4.03 -2.33 16.17
C ARG A 304 -5.19 -1.47 15.69
N ASN A 305 -5.79 -0.72 16.61
CA ASN A 305 -6.79 0.30 16.27
C ASN A 305 -6.18 1.33 15.34
N ARG A 306 -6.88 1.66 14.26
CA ARG A 306 -6.54 2.81 13.43
C ARG A 306 -7.07 4.07 14.08
N ARG A 307 -6.30 5.13 14.02
CA ARG A 307 -6.73 6.50 14.34
C ARG A 307 -7.65 6.95 13.22
N CYS A 308 -8.81 7.52 13.56
CA CYS A 308 -9.82 7.91 12.60
C CYS A 308 -10.05 9.41 12.64
N GLY A 309 -10.38 10.00 11.50
CA GLY A 309 -10.65 11.41 11.33
C GLY A 309 -11.52 11.70 10.12
N TRP A 310 -12.01 12.92 9.98
CA TRP A 310 -12.72 13.37 8.80
C TRP A 310 -11.80 13.40 7.58
N LEU A 311 -12.38 13.50 6.37
CA LEU A 311 -11.60 13.64 5.14
C LEU A 311 -10.67 14.85 5.21
N ASP A 312 -9.41 14.63 4.84
CA ASP A 312 -8.36 15.64 4.81
C ASP A 312 -8.08 16.07 3.37
N LEU A 313 -8.69 17.20 2.95
CA LEU A 313 -8.49 17.72 1.59
C LEU A 313 -7.10 18.35 1.40
N VAL A 314 -6.46 18.84 2.47
CA VAL A 314 -5.09 19.38 2.37
C VAL A 314 -4.13 18.27 1.97
N ALA A 315 -4.16 17.14 2.69
CA ALA A 315 -3.35 15.97 2.37
C ALA A 315 -3.76 15.35 1.02
N LEU A 316 -5.05 15.33 0.69
CA LEU A 316 -5.55 14.77 -0.57
C LEU A 316 -5.07 15.58 -1.78
N LYS A 317 -5.19 16.91 -1.75
CA LYS A 317 -4.70 17.82 -2.80
C LYS A 317 -3.18 17.70 -3.00
N TYR A 318 -2.43 17.65 -1.91
CA TYR A 318 -0.99 17.42 -1.95
C TYR A 318 -0.64 16.08 -2.63
N ALA A 319 -1.32 15.01 -2.24
CA ALA A 319 -1.09 13.69 -2.83
C ALA A 319 -1.46 13.64 -4.31
N ILE A 320 -2.55 14.28 -4.72
CA ILE A 320 -2.95 14.41 -6.14
C ILE A 320 -1.83 15.09 -6.95
N MET A 321 -1.31 16.20 -6.43
CA MET A 321 -0.22 16.97 -7.07
C MET A 321 1.06 16.14 -7.23
N VAL A 322 1.52 15.51 -6.14
CA VAL A 322 2.79 14.73 -6.14
C VAL A 322 2.72 13.53 -7.09
N ASN A 323 1.55 12.91 -7.19
CA ASN A 323 1.38 11.70 -8.02
C ASN A 323 0.93 12.00 -9.45
N GLY A 324 0.43 13.20 -9.74
CA GLY A 324 -0.23 13.49 -11.01
C GLY A 324 -1.49 12.64 -11.19
N VAL A 325 -2.31 12.52 -10.14
CA VAL A 325 -3.53 11.72 -10.16
C VAL A 325 -4.49 12.21 -11.23
N THR A 326 -4.93 11.31 -12.09
CA THR A 326 -5.87 11.61 -13.18
C THR A 326 -7.32 11.28 -12.82
N GLN A 327 -7.51 10.31 -11.93
CA GLN A 327 -8.82 9.84 -11.50
C GLN A 327 -8.80 9.44 -10.03
N LEU A 328 -9.85 9.77 -9.30
CA LEU A 328 -10.03 9.42 -7.89
C LEU A 328 -10.97 8.22 -7.74
N ILE A 329 -10.70 7.40 -6.74
CA ILE A 329 -11.52 6.25 -6.34
C ILE A 329 -11.86 6.42 -4.87
N MET A 330 -13.13 6.69 -4.57
CA MET A 330 -13.63 6.88 -3.21
C MET A 330 -14.09 5.55 -2.60
N MET A 331 -13.48 5.18 -1.50
CA MET A 331 -13.75 3.93 -0.80
C MET A 331 -14.53 4.16 0.49
N LYS A 332 -15.28 3.14 0.94
CA LYS A 332 -15.91 3.10 2.25
C LYS A 332 -16.93 4.24 2.48
N SER A 333 -17.66 4.63 1.46
CA SER A 333 -18.71 5.64 1.59
C SER A 333 -19.84 5.19 2.52
N ASP A 334 -20.12 3.88 2.53
CA ASP A 334 -21.08 3.19 3.40
C ASP A 334 -20.84 3.39 4.90
N VAL A 335 -19.60 3.63 5.29
CA VAL A 335 -19.24 3.87 6.71
C VAL A 335 -19.89 5.16 7.25
N LEU A 336 -20.18 6.11 6.38
CA LEU A 336 -20.77 7.39 6.74
C LEU A 336 -22.30 7.43 6.60
N ASP A 337 -22.97 6.32 6.29
CA ASP A 337 -24.41 6.23 6.03
C ASP A 337 -25.29 6.78 7.16
N GLY A 338 -24.87 6.63 8.41
CA GLY A 338 -25.66 7.01 9.59
C GLY A 338 -25.44 8.43 10.11
N PHE A 339 -24.50 9.20 9.53
CA PHE A 339 -24.15 10.52 10.05
C PHE A 339 -25.13 11.59 9.61
N ASP A 340 -25.48 12.52 10.52
CA ASP A 340 -26.31 13.71 10.23
C ASP A 340 -25.55 14.74 9.41
N SER A 341 -24.26 14.86 9.70
CA SER A 341 -23.34 15.79 9.05
C SER A 341 -21.96 15.18 8.92
N ILE A 342 -21.25 15.55 7.89
CA ILE A 342 -19.90 15.08 7.56
C ILE A 342 -19.01 16.31 7.44
N SER A 343 -17.91 16.34 8.19
CA SER A 343 -16.95 17.42 8.11
C SER A 343 -15.80 17.06 7.17
N VAL A 344 -15.28 18.08 6.48
CA VAL A 344 -14.16 17.97 5.55
C VAL A 344 -13.12 19.00 5.95
N CYS A 345 -11.87 18.59 6.16
CA CYS A 345 -10.77 19.51 6.45
C CYS A 345 -10.35 20.24 5.18
N THR A 346 -10.53 21.56 5.16
CA THR A 346 -10.24 22.42 4.01
C THR A 346 -8.94 23.22 4.16
N ALA A 347 -8.48 23.40 5.39
CA ALA A 347 -7.22 24.09 5.71
C ALA A 347 -6.66 23.56 7.03
N TYR A 348 -5.40 23.87 7.29
CA TYR A 348 -4.77 23.71 8.61
C TYR A 348 -4.53 25.08 9.25
N GLU A 349 -4.58 25.14 10.58
CA GLU A 349 -4.31 26.33 11.38
C GLU A 349 -3.27 26.03 12.45
N LYS A 350 -2.28 26.92 12.60
CA LYS A 350 -1.30 26.90 13.68
C LYS A 350 -0.90 28.34 14.01
N ASP A 351 -0.95 28.72 15.29
CA ASP A 351 -0.55 30.03 15.80
C ASP A 351 -1.23 31.22 15.08
N GLY A 352 -2.50 31.06 14.71
CA GLY A 352 -3.29 32.07 13.99
C GLY A 352 -3.01 32.18 12.49
N VAL A 353 -2.14 31.31 11.97
CA VAL A 353 -1.88 31.20 10.51
C VAL A 353 -2.65 30.03 9.93
N GLN A 354 -3.41 30.28 8.87
CA GLN A 354 -4.08 29.23 8.10
C GLN A 354 -3.36 28.96 6.78
N THR A 355 -3.36 27.68 6.36
CA THR A 355 -2.82 27.25 5.06
C THR A 355 -3.70 26.18 4.43
N THR A 356 -3.82 26.21 3.13
CA THR A 356 -4.40 25.13 2.29
C THR A 356 -3.34 24.23 1.65
N ASP A 357 -2.06 24.62 1.78
CA ASP A 357 -0.93 23.83 1.35
C ASP A 357 -0.44 22.92 2.47
N MET A 358 0.09 21.76 2.11
CA MET A 358 0.65 20.79 3.05
C MET A 358 1.92 21.35 3.69
N PRO A 359 1.97 21.59 5.01
CA PRO A 359 3.18 22.04 5.67
C PRO A 359 4.28 20.97 5.66
N TYR A 360 5.53 21.38 5.62
CA TYR A 360 6.68 20.48 5.76
C TYR A 360 6.63 19.64 7.04
N ASP A 361 6.27 20.29 8.15
CA ASP A 361 6.00 19.64 9.43
C ASP A 361 4.55 19.92 9.84
N THR A 362 3.77 18.85 9.98
CA THR A 362 2.36 18.92 10.35
C THR A 362 2.12 18.80 11.86
N GLU A 363 3.17 18.75 12.68
CA GLU A 363 3.02 18.67 14.13
C GLU A 363 2.45 19.99 14.70
N GLY A 364 1.41 19.85 15.52
CA GLY A 364 0.74 20.99 16.16
C GLY A 364 -0.23 21.77 15.27
N TRP A 365 -0.36 21.40 13.98
CA TRP A 365 -1.39 21.95 13.13
C TRP A 365 -2.75 21.32 13.45
N LYS A 366 -3.81 22.14 13.40
CA LYS A 366 -5.20 21.76 13.65
C LYS A 366 -6.00 21.87 12.36
N ALA A 367 -6.93 20.96 12.17
CA ALA A 367 -7.83 20.98 11.02
C ALA A 367 -8.88 22.11 11.14
N VAL A 368 -9.10 22.81 10.04
CA VAL A 368 -10.22 23.75 9.84
C VAL A 368 -11.25 23.03 8.96
N TYR A 369 -12.50 22.97 9.42
CA TYR A 369 -13.50 22.13 8.80
C TYR A 369 -14.58 22.96 8.13
N GLU A 370 -15.06 22.45 6.99
CA GLU A 370 -16.36 22.73 6.42
C GLU A 370 -17.28 21.54 6.69
N THR A 371 -18.55 21.79 6.98
CA THR A 371 -19.52 20.76 7.33
C THR A 371 -20.59 20.66 6.25
N LEU A 372 -20.79 19.44 5.75
CA LEU A 372 -21.77 19.10 4.73
C LEU A 372 -22.86 18.21 5.33
N PRO A 373 -24.10 18.23 4.78
CA PRO A 373 -25.15 17.30 5.19
C PRO A 373 -24.75 15.85 4.94
N GLY A 374 -25.01 14.96 5.90
CA GLY A 374 -24.89 13.52 5.71
C GLY A 374 -26.06 12.97 4.89
N TRP A 375 -25.87 11.84 4.25
CA TRP A 375 -26.89 11.26 3.37
C TRP A 375 -27.90 10.37 4.07
N LYS A 376 -27.64 9.87 5.24
CA LYS A 376 -28.57 9.05 6.05
C LYS A 376 -29.30 7.95 5.26
N THR A 377 -28.59 7.31 4.37
CA THR A 377 -29.12 6.32 3.45
C THR A 377 -28.16 5.15 3.38
N ASN A 378 -28.67 3.93 3.49
CA ASN A 378 -27.87 2.73 3.32
C ASN A 378 -27.44 2.59 1.85
N LEU A 379 -26.15 2.71 1.59
CA LEU A 379 -25.58 2.63 0.25
C LEU A 379 -25.32 1.20 -0.22
N THR A 380 -25.25 0.22 0.68
CA THR A 380 -24.73 -1.14 0.40
C THR A 380 -25.54 -1.93 -0.62
N GLN A 381 -26.78 -1.52 -0.91
CA GLN A 381 -27.66 -2.16 -1.90
C GLN A 381 -27.68 -1.45 -3.26
N MET A 382 -27.00 -0.30 -3.38
CA MET A 382 -26.98 0.47 -4.61
C MET A 382 -26.07 -0.20 -5.65
N THR A 383 -26.53 -0.14 -6.90
CA THR A 383 -25.86 -0.77 -8.05
C THR A 383 -25.47 0.24 -9.14
N SER A 384 -25.96 1.46 -9.06
CA SER A 384 -25.68 2.53 -10.02
C SER A 384 -25.61 3.91 -9.35
N GLU A 385 -24.95 4.88 -9.99
CA GLU A 385 -24.84 6.24 -9.47
C GLU A 385 -26.16 7.01 -9.50
N GLU A 386 -27.11 6.58 -10.31
CA GLU A 386 -28.47 7.17 -10.37
C GLU A 386 -29.24 6.93 -9.07
N GLU A 387 -28.87 5.94 -8.28
CA GLU A 387 -29.46 5.63 -6.96
C GLU A 387 -28.86 6.46 -5.82
N PHE A 388 -27.76 7.17 -6.06
CA PHE A 388 -27.10 7.94 -5.00
C PHE A 388 -28.02 9.03 -4.43
N PRO A 389 -28.13 9.16 -3.10
CA PRO A 389 -28.84 10.27 -2.47
C PRO A 389 -28.16 11.60 -2.82
N GLN A 390 -28.96 12.68 -2.86
CA GLN A 390 -28.46 13.99 -3.26
C GLN A 390 -27.25 14.44 -2.45
N GLN A 391 -27.26 14.19 -1.14
CA GLN A 391 -26.16 14.56 -0.23
C GLN A 391 -24.84 13.86 -0.59
N LEU A 392 -24.87 12.58 -1.02
CA LEU A 392 -23.69 11.88 -1.49
C LEU A 392 -23.20 12.47 -2.82
N ARG A 393 -24.11 12.81 -3.74
CA ARG A 393 -23.77 13.50 -4.99
C ARG A 393 -23.11 14.85 -4.71
N ASP A 394 -23.66 15.62 -3.75
CA ASP A 394 -23.12 16.91 -3.35
C ASP A 394 -21.73 16.77 -2.72
N TYR A 395 -21.52 15.75 -1.87
CA TYR A 395 -20.23 15.42 -1.28
C TYR A 395 -19.18 15.06 -2.35
N ILE A 396 -19.55 14.24 -3.31
CA ILE A 396 -18.70 13.88 -4.45
C ILE A 396 -18.35 15.13 -5.27
N ALA A 397 -19.36 15.90 -5.67
CA ALA A 397 -19.17 17.11 -6.46
C ALA A 397 -18.31 18.15 -5.74
N TYR A 398 -18.46 18.26 -4.42
CA TYR A 398 -17.62 19.12 -3.58
C TYR A 398 -16.14 18.70 -3.64
N ILE A 399 -15.84 17.42 -3.47
CA ILE A 399 -14.46 16.91 -3.53
C ILE A 399 -13.88 17.11 -4.94
N GLU A 400 -14.65 16.78 -6.00
CA GLU A 400 -14.22 16.95 -7.40
C GLU A 400 -13.91 18.43 -7.72
N LYS A 401 -14.76 19.35 -7.24
CA LYS A 401 -14.53 20.79 -7.39
C LYS A 401 -13.25 21.23 -6.68
N GLU A 402 -13.07 20.82 -5.43
CA GLU A 402 -11.94 21.22 -4.59
C GLU A 402 -10.59 20.62 -5.07
N THR A 403 -10.63 19.45 -5.68
CA THR A 403 -9.44 18.74 -6.16
C THR A 403 -9.19 18.90 -7.65
N SER A 404 -10.16 19.41 -8.40
CA SER A 404 -10.16 19.45 -9.88
C SER A 404 -9.87 18.06 -10.51
N THR A 405 -10.26 16.99 -9.83
CA THR A 405 -9.98 15.60 -10.25
C THR A 405 -11.28 14.78 -10.13
N PRO A 406 -11.70 14.06 -11.19
CA PRO A 406 -12.95 13.32 -11.17
C PRO A 406 -12.88 12.09 -10.26
N ILE A 407 -13.96 11.83 -9.51
CA ILE A 407 -14.18 10.58 -8.79
C ILE A 407 -14.93 9.63 -9.73
N THR A 408 -14.22 8.69 -10.33
CA THR A 408 -14.78 7.77 -11.33
C THR A 408 -15.33 6.49 -10.74
N ILE A 409 -14.99 6.18 -9.50
CA ILE A 409 -15.46 4.99 -8.79
C ILE A 409 -15.80 5.32 -7.35
N VAL A 410 -16.94 4.78 -6.89
CA VAL A 410 -17.41 4.88 -5.50
C VAL A 410 -17.67 3.47 -4.98
N SER A 411 -17.00 3.11 -3.88
CA SER A 411 -17.24 1.86 -3.16
C SER A 411 -18.29 2.08 -2.08
N VAL A 412 -19.36 1.31 -2.16
CA VAL A 412 -20.55 1.39 -1.30
C VAL A 412 -20.68 0.20 -0.34
N GLY A 413 -19.62 -0.58 -0.17
CA GLY A 413 -19.57 -1.72 0.74
C GLY A 413 -18.28 -2.55 0.56
N PRO A 414 -18.08 -3.61 1.35
CA PRO A 414 -16.84 -4.39 1.38
C PRO A 414 -16.65 -5.35 0.19
N ASP A 415 -17.75 -5.84 -0.41
CA ASP A 415 -17.69 -6.81 -1.51
C ASP A 415 -17.25 -6.16 -2.83
N ARG A 416 -16.62 -6.95 -3.74
CA ARG A 416 -16.22 -6.46 -5.07
C ARG A 416 -17.40 -5.92 -5.88
N ALA A 417 -18.58 -6.56 -5.76
CA ALA A 417 -19.79 -6.15 -6.47
C ALA A 417 -20.31 -4.78 -6.00
N GLN A 418 -19.97 -4.36 -4.77
CA GLN A 418 -20.31 -3.06 -4.20
C GLN A 418 -19.32 -1.97 -4.64
N THR A 419 -19.05 -1.92 -5.95
CA THR A 419 -18.14 -0.95 -6.57
C THR A 419 -18.84 -0.34 -7.77
N ILE A 420 -19.25 0.93 -7.64
CA ILE A 420 -20.02 1.64 -8.66
C ILE A 420 -19.06 2.47 -9.52
N ILE A 421 -19.03 2.16 -10.82
CA ILE A 421 -18.30 2.94 -11.82
C ILE A 421 -19.22 4.06 -12.28
N ARG A 422 -18.79 5.31 -12.12
CA ARG A 422 -19.50 6.49 -12.57
C ARG A 422 -19.21 6.76 -14.05
N LYS A 423 -20.17 7.37 -14.73
CA LYS A 423 -20.08 7.70 -16.17
C LYS A 423 -19.65 9.14 -16.41
#